data_50beb1c0a6100feebd86fb51fd93dab9
#
_entry.id   50beb1c0a6100feebd86fb51fd93dab9
#
_cell.length_a   1.000
_cell.length_b   1.000
_cell.length_c   1.000
_cell.angle_alpha   90.00
_cell.angle_beta   90.00
_cell.angle_gamma   90.00
#
_symmetry.space_group_name_H-M   'P 1'
#
loop_
_entity.id
_entity.type
_entity.pdbx_description
1 polymer ?
#
loop_
_entity_poly.entity_id
_entity_poly.type
_entity_poly.pdbx_seq_one_letter_code
_entity_poly.pdbx_strand_id
1 'polypeptide(L)'
;VVRSRGLGDVYKRQQLQPSQLDSPGKDIESYLSSVHSIPILTKEEEQELALKLYEEDDLDAARQLVIHHLRFVVHIARSYQGYGLPLGDIIQEGNVGLIKAVDKYDPHRGVKLVSFAVHWIKAEIHEYILKNWRLVKIATTKAQRKLFFNLRSKKKSLDWLTKEEAEKIASDLNVEVKDVLHMENRLSSNDSSFDSPVPSGDDDEIMSPSQYLEDKRYDPEIIVASEQAEQENKEELLAALKTLDYRSKDILNRRYLSDEKATLHDLADEYKVSAERIRQIENSALKKLKAFMVDFA
;
A
#
# COMPACT_ATOMS: atom_id res chain seq x y z
N VAL A 1 -8.59 20.28 24.63
CA VAL A 1 -8.53 18.83 24.41
C VAL A 1 -9.63 18.45 23.44
N VAL A 2 -9.25 18.21 22.19
CA VAL A 2 -10.17 17.66 21.18
C VAL A 2 -10.37 16.19 21.54
N ARG A 3 -11.53 15.86 22.13
CA ARG A 3 -11.94 14.48 22.36
C ARG A 3 -12.22 13.83 21.00
N SER A 4 -11.41 12.87 20.59
CA SER A 4 -11.75 11.95 19.50
C SER A 4 -12.98 11.15 19.94
N ARG A 5 -14.15 11.50 19.41
CA ARG A 5 -15.38 10.73 19.60
C ARG A 5 -15.25 9.44 18.78
N GLY A 6 -15.03 8.33 19.46
CA GLY A 6 -14.87 7.04 18.80
C GLY A 6 -16.23 6.46 18.42
N LEU A 7 -16.54 6.43 17.11
CA LEU A 7 -17.67 5.68 16.55
C LEU A 7 -17.73 4.21 17.05
N GLY A 8 -16.63 3.68 17.55
CA GLY A 8 -16.57 2.34 18.15
C GLY A 8 -17.47 2.12 19.36
N ASP A 9 -17.80 3.18 20.12
CA ASP A 9 -18.70 3.08 21.27
C ASP A 9 -20.18 3.13 20.87
N VAL A 10 -20.48 3.69 19.68
CA VAL A 10 -21.82 3.76 19.11
C VAL A 10 -22.31 2.37 18.69
N TYR A 11 -21.43 1.54 18.14
CA TYR A 11 -21.76 0.17 17.72
C TYR A 11 -22.06 -0.77 18.90
N LYS A 12 -21.55 -0.51 20.09
CA LYS A 12 -21.77 -1.35 21.30
C LYS A 12 -23.12 -1.15 21.97
N ARG A 13 -23.83 -0.05 21.73
CA ARG A 13 -25.10 0.29 22.40
C ARG A 13 -26.37 0.10 21.57
N GLN A 14 -26.26 -0.21 20.27
CA GLN A 14 -27.42 -0.42 19.44
C GLN A 14 -27.84 -1.87 19.43
N GLN A 15 -28.89 -2.22 20.17
CA GLN A 15 -29.84 -3.22 19.71
C GLN A 15 -30.51 -2.63 18.46
N LEU A 16 -29.97 -2.97 17.30
CA LEU A 16 -30.54 -2.62 16.00
C LEU A 16 -31.95 -3.21 15.93
N GLN A 17 -32.96 -2.38 16.06
CA GLN A 17 -34.25 -2.75 15.46
C GLN A 17 -33.98 -3.05 13.98
N PRO A 18 -34.50 -4.17 13.43
CA PRO A 18 -34.26 -4.50 12.03
C PRO A 18 -34.75 -3.32 11.19
N SER A 19 -33.78 -2.55 10.68
CA SER A 19 -34.09 -1.53 9.69
C SER A 19 -34.58 -2.29 8.46
N GLN A 20 -35.64 -1.82 7.84
CA GLN A 20 -36.22 -2.38 6.62
C GLN A 20 -35.27 -2.32 5.41
N LEU A 21 -34.03 -1.91 5.61
CA LEU A 21 -32.96 -1.87 4.62
C LEU A 21 -32.23 -3.22 4.63
N ASP A 22 -32.49 -4.03 3.61
CA ASP A 22 -31.73 -5.22 3.33
C ASP A 22 -30.26 -4.88 3.02
N SER A 23 -29.36 -5.80 3.40
CA SER A 23 -27.94 -5.64 3.06
C SER A 23 -27.74 -5.80 1.54
N PRO A 24 -27.00 -4.91 0.87
CA PRO A 24 -26.75 -5.00 -0.57
C PRO A 24 -26.00 -6.27 -1.00
N GLY A 25 -25.52 -7.09 -0.06
CA GLY A 25 -24.84 -8.34 -0.34
C GLY A 25 -25.74 -9.52 -0.69
N LYS A 26 -27.04 -9.50 -0.36
CA LYS A 26 -27.97 -10.60 -0.67
C LYS A 26 -28.82 -10.33 -1.92
N ASP A 27 -29.39 -9.14 -2.03
CA ASP A 27 -30.17 -8.70 -3.17
C ASP A 27 -29.95 -7.20 -3.39
N ILE A 28 -29.13 -6.88 -4.36
CA ILE A 28 -28.76 -5.51 -4.66
C ILE A 28 -29.94 -4.72 -5.23
N GLU A 29 -30.84 -5.36 -5.96
CA GLU A 29 -32.00 -4.69 -6.57
C GLU A 29 -33.01 -4.28 -5.49
N SER A 30 -33.29 -5.17 -4.54
CA SER A 30 -34.10 -4.88 -3.37
C SER A 30 -33.53 -3.71 -2.55
N TYR A 31 -32.23 -3.74 -2.29
CA TYR A 31 -31.54 -2.62 -1.61
C TYR A 31 -31.69 -1.31 -2.38
N LEU A 32 -31.44 -1.31 -3.69
CA LEU A 32 -31.56 -0.10 -4.52
C LEU A 32 -32.99 0.43 -4.54
N SER A 33 -34.01 -0.45 -4.62
CA SER A 33 -35.39 -0.07 -4.54
C SER A 33 -35.73 0.58 -3.19
N SER A 34 -35.29 -0.01 -2.10
CA SER A 34 -35.47 0.51 -0.74
C SER A 34 -34.83 1.88 -0.56
N VAL A 35 -33.59 2.06 -1.02
CA VAL A 35 -32.88 3.36 -0.97
C VAL A 35 -33.56 4.41 -1.82
N HIS A 36 -34.16 4.03 -2.98
CA HIS A 36 -34.90 4.97 -3.84
C HIS A 36 -36.25 5.37 -3.26
N SER A 37 -36.83 4.61 -2.38
CA SER A 37 -38.12 4.94 -1.72
C SER A 37 -37.93 5.99 -0.61
N ILE A 38 -36.72 6.21 -0.11
CA ILE A 38 -36.43 7.17 0.94
C ILE A 38 -36.55 8.61 0.37
N PRO A 39 -37.32 9.51 0.99
CA PRO A 39 -37.43 10.88 0.54
C PRO A 39 -36.12 11.64 0.68
N ILE A 40 -35.92 12.67 -0.14
CA ILE A 40 -34.76 13.56 -0.06
C ILE A 40 -35.07 14.65 0.95
N LEU A 41 -34.14 14.95 1.87
CA LEU A 41 -34.28 16.04 2.83
C LEU A 41 -34.29 17.40 2.11
N THR A 42 -35.08 18.31 2.63
CA THR A 42 -34.98 19.74 2.28
C THR A 42 -33.70 20.33 2.89
N LYS A 43 -33.32 21.52 2.44
CA LYS A 43 -32.13 22.18 2.97
C LYS A 43 -32.29 22.55 4.46
N GLU A 44 -33.50 22.91 4.84
CA GLU A 44 -33.87 23.28 6.19
C GLU A 44 -33.80 22.08 7.14
N GLU A 45 -34.37 20.95 6.73
CA GLU A 45 -34.34 19.69 7.50
C GLU A 45 -32.90 19.14 7.63
N GLU A 46 -32.09 19.20 6.55
CA GLU A 46 -30.69 18.82 6.59
C GLU A 46 -29.92 19.64 7.63
N GLN A 47 -30.17 20.96 7.64
CA GLN A 47 -29.49 21.88 8.56
C GLN A 47 -29.93 21.66 10.01
N GLU A 48 -31.24 21.42 10.26
CA GLU A 48 -31.77 21.13 11.59
C GLU A 48 -31.15 19.85 12.18
N LEU A 49 -31.14 18.79 11.38
CA LEU A 49 -30.53 17.51 11.80
C LEU A 49 -29.03 17.64 12.03
N ALA A 50 -28.35 18.41 11.19
CA ALA A 50 -26.92 18.64 11.34
C ALA A 50 -26.57 19.46 12.58
N LEU A 51 -27.41 20.46 12.95
CA LEU A 51 -27.24 21.22 14.19
C LEU A 51 -27.48 20.33 15.42
N LYS A 52 -28.55 19.51 15.44
CA LYS A 52 -28.80 18.55 16.52
C LYS A 52 -27.63 17.60 16.72
N LEU A 53 -27.06 17.10 15.62
CA LEU A 53 -25.87 16.24 15.71
C LEU A 53 -24.66 17.01 16.27
N TYR A 54 -24.45 18.25 15.83
CA TYR A 54 -23.25 19.02 16.19
C TYR A 54 -23.30 19.53 17.64
N GLU A 55 -24.46 20.00 18.10
CA GLU A 55 -24.65 20.62 19.42
C GLU A 55 -24.99 19.60 20.51
N GLU A 56 -25.87 18.62 20.20
CA GLU A 56 -26.44 17.68 21.17
C GLU A 56 -25.82 16.28 21.08
N ASP A 57 -24.98 16.02 20.07
CA ASP A 57 -24.40 14.67 19.80
C ASP A 57 -25.49 13.61 19.54
N ASP A 58 -26.61 14.04 18.92
CA ASP A 58 -27.77 13.20 18.67
C ASP A 58 -27.49 12.13 17.60
N LEU A 59 -27.45 10.87 18.02
CA LEU A 59 -27.19 9.72 17.16
C LEU A 59 -28.36 9.42 16.20
N ASP A 60 -29.59 9.75 16.59
CA ASP A 60 -30.75 9.56 15.71
C ASP A 60 -30.75 10.58 14.58
N ALA A 61 -30.31 11.80 14.85
CA ALA A 61 -30.07 12.81 13.82
C ALA A 61 -28.96 12.37 12.84
N ALA A 62 -27.85 11.85 13.33
CA ALA A 62 -26.80 11.27 12.50
C ALA A 62 -27.29 10.13 11.61
N ARG A 63 -28.08 9.22 12.18
CA ARG A 63 -28.70 8.11 11.44
C ARG A 63 -29.63 8.58 10.31
N GLN A 64 -30.47 9.56 10.60
CA GLN A 64 -31.36 10.15 9.59
C GLN A 64 -30.55 10.81 8.46
N LEU A 65 -29.54 11.61 8.79
CA LEU A 65 -28.65 12.19 7.80
C LEU A 65 -28.02 11.12 6.90
N VAL A 66 -27.54 10.02 7.45
CA VAL A 66 -26.94 8.92 6.65
C VAL A 66 -28.00 8.29 5.76
N ILE A 67 -29.16 7.88 6.30
CA ILE A 67 -30.20 7.15 5.58
C ILE A 67 -30.71 7.95 4.38
N HIS A 68 -30.99 9.23 4.56
CA HIS A 68 -31.50 10.10 3.48
C HIS A 68 -30.45 10.40 2.40
N HIS A 69 -29.16 10.19 2.67
CA HIS A 69 -28.07 10.40 1.72
C HIS A 69 -27.55 9.11 1.05
N LEU A 70 -28.06 7.92 1.39
CA LEU A 70 -27.64 6.65 0.78
C LEU A 70 -27.81 6.64 -0.74
N ARG A 71 -28.89 7.28 -1.25
CA ARG A 71 -29.12 7.42 -2.69
C ARG A 71 -27.97 8.13 -3.41
N PHE A 72 -27.36 9.09 -2.76
CA PHE A 72 -26.20 9.82 -3.29
C PHE A 72 -24.95 8.91 -3.36
N VAL A 73 -24.73 8.07 -2.33
CA VAL A 73 -23.66 7.07 -2.34
C VAL A 73 -23.82 6.11 -3.50
N VAL A 74 -25.03 5.57 -3.72
CA VAL A 74 -25.33 4.68 -4.85
C VAL A 74 -24.99 5.35 -6.18
N HIS A 75 -25.34 6.61 -6.37
CA HIS A 75 -25.03 7.35 -7.58
C HIS A 75 -23.51 7.44 -7.83
N ILE A 76 -22.74 7.75 -6.81
CA ILE A 76 -21.26 7.79 -6.91
C ILE A 76 -20.72 6.38 -7.18
N ALA A 77 -21.15 5.36 -6.42
CA ALA A 77 -20.65 3.99 -6.53
C ALA A 77 -20.82 3.41 -7.94
N ARG A 78 -21.94 3.72 -8.62
CA ARG A 78 -22.18 3.30 -10.01
C ARG A 78 -21.10 3.79 -10.99
N SER A 79 -20.49 4.94 -10.74
CA SER A 79 -19.42 5.44 -11.61
C SER A 79 -18.13 4.62 -11.53
N TYR A 80 -18.01 3.75 -10.52
CA TYR A 80 -16.85 2.87 -10.31
C TYR A 80 -17.12 1.39 -10.67
N GLN A 81 -18.28 1.07 -11.24
CA GLN A 81 -18.66 -0.30 -11.60
C GLN A 81 -17.71 -0.93 -12.64
N GLY A 82 -17.02 -0.12 -13.47
CA GLY A 82 -16.07 -0.57 -14.49
C GLY A 82 -14.77 -1.19 -13.99
N TYR A 83 -14.53 -1.23 -12.66
CA TYR A 83 -13.32 -1.83 -12.08
C TYR A 83 -13.45 -3.33 -11.80
N GLY A 84 -14.60 -3.97 -12.10
CA GLY A 84 -14.80 -5.42 -11.95
C GLY A 84 -15.04 -5.90 -10.53
N LEU A 85 -15.22 -4.98 -9.56
CA LEU A 85 -15.57 -5.30 -8.18
C LEU A 85 -17.09 -5.33 -7.98
N PRO A 86 -17.61 -6.12 -7.00
CA PRO A 86 -19.04 -6.18 -6.71
C PRO A 86 -19.59 -4.80 -6.33
N LEU A 87 -20.66 -4.38 -6.99
CA LEU A 87 -21.28 -3.06 -6.75
C LEU A 87 -21.75 -2.91 -5.30
N GLY A 88 -22.22 -3.99 -4.68
CA GLY A 88 -22.64 -4.00 -3.27
C GLY A 88 -21.52 -3.58 -2.33
N ASP A 89 -20.34 -4.10 -2.55
CA ASP A 89 -19.16 -3.78 -1.72
C ASP A 89 -18.72 -2.33 -1.92
N ILE A 90 -18.72 -1.86 -3.17
CA ILE A 90 -18.41 -0.44 -3.49
C ILE A 90 -19.39 0.51 -2.81
N ILE A 91 -20.69 0.14 -2.77
CA ILE A 91 -21.72 0.92 -2.07
C ILE A 91 -21.45 0.94 -0.57
N GLN A 92 -21.12 -0.22 0.05
CA GLN A 92 -20.85 -0.26 1.49
C GLN A 92 -19.63 0.54 1.89
N GLU A 93 -18.56 0.48 1.13
CA GLU A 93 -17.40 1.35 1.38
C GLU A 93 -17.74 2.83 1.19
N GLY A 94 -18.59 3.14 0.20
CA GLY A 94 -19.13 4.48 0.05
C GLY A 94 -19.97 4.92 1.26
N ASN A 95 -20.78 4.01 1.84
CA ASN A 95 -21.55 4.28 3.06
C ASN A 95 -20.63 4.54 4.26
N VAL A 96 -19.53 3.80 4.40
CA VAL A 96 -18.50 4.08 5.41
C VAL A 96 -17.93 5.49 5.22
N GLY A 97 -17.67 5.89 3.97
CA GLY A 97 -17.23 7.26 3.64
C GLY A 97 -18.27 8.32 4.03
N LEU A 98 -19.56 8.05 3.77
CA LEU A 98 -20.65 8.95 4.16
C LEU A 98 -20.74 9.08 5.70
N ILE A 99 -20.65 7.99 6.45
CA ILE A 99 -20.66 8.00 7.91
C ILE A 99 -19.50 8.84 8.47
N LYS A 100 -18.30 8.66 7.93
CA LYS A 100 -17.13 9.48 8.30
C LYS A 100 -17.32 10.96 7.96
N ALA A 101 -18.02 11.25 6.87
CA ALA A 101 -18.34 12.64 6.51
C ALA A 101 -19.35 13.27 7.48
N VAL A 102 -20.41 12.54 7.84
CA VAL A 102 -21.43 13.02 8.79
C VAL A 102 -20.81 13.31 10.15
N ASP A 103 -19.92 12.44 10.64
CA ASP A 103 -19.19 12.63 11.92
C ASP A 103 -18.33 13.91 11.96
N LYS A 104 -17.80 14.31 10.80
CA LYS A 104 -16.89 15.48 10.69
C LYS A 104 -17.54 16.71 10.09
N TYR A 105 -18.84 16.65 9.83
CA TYR A 105 -19.54 17.74 9.20
C TYR A 105 -19.80 18.90 10.18
N ASP A 106 -19.47 20.11 9.75
CA ASP A 106 -19.71 21.36 10.48
C ASP A 106 -20.79 22.18 9.74
N PRO A 107 -22.01 22.26 10.31
CA PRO A 107 -23.12 22.97 9.68
C PRO A 107 -22.94 24.50 9.61
N HIS A 108 -22.06 25.07 10.43
CA HIS A 108 -21.79 26.52 10.46
C HIS A 108 -20.97 27.01 9.27
N ARG A 109 -20.33 26.10 8.53
CA ARG A 109 -19.54 26.46 7.33
C ARG A 109 -20.36 26.82 6.10
N GLY A 110 -21.68 26.67 6.14
CA GLY A 110 -22.57 27.01 5.04
C GLY A 110 -22.46 26.16 3.78
N VAL A 111 -21.74 25.03 3.83
CA VAL A 111 -21.58 24.08 2.74
C VAL A 111 -22.59 22.94 2.93
N LYS A 112 -23.24 22.47 1.86
CA LYS A 112 -24.15 21.31 1.92
C LYS A 112 -23.40 20.05 2.27
N LEU A 113 -24.02 19.16 3.06
CA LEU A 113 -23.43 17.85 3.43
C LEU A 113 -23.00 17.04 2.20
N VAL A 114 -23.82 17.03 1.13
CA VAL A 114 -23.50 16.33 -0.12
C VAL A 114 -22.16 16.78 -0.72
N SER A 115 -21.89 18.09 -0.74
CA SER A 115 -20.65 18.64 -1.29
C SER A 115 -19.42 18.30 -0.44
N PHE A 116 -19.60 18.20 0.86
CA PHE A 116 -18.55 17.78 1.78
C PHE A 116 -18.33 16.26 1.72
N ALA A 117 -19.41 15.46 1.73
CA ALA A 117 -19.37 14.02 1.78
C ALA A 117 -18.79 13.38 0.51
N VAL A 118 -18.93 14.01 -0.66
CA VAL A 118 -18.43 13.46 -1.92
C VAL A 118 -16.94 13.10 -1.87
N HIS A 119 -16.15 13.88 -1.18
CA HIS A 119 -14.70 13.64 -1.05
C HIS A 119 -14.40 12.43 -0.15
N TRP A 120 -15.14 12.27 0.94
CA TRP A 120 -15.02 11.14 1.86
C TRP A 120 -15.48 9.84 1.21
N ILE A 121 -16.65 9.87 0.54
CA ILE A 121 -17.20 8.73 -0.19
C ILE A 121 -16.21 8.24 -1.26
N LYS A 122 -15.71 9.17 -2.09
CA LYS A 122 -14.72 8.82 -3.13
C LYS A 122 -13.41 8.30 -2.54
N ALA A 123 -12.95 8.85 -1.42
CA ALA A 123 -11.72 8.40 -0.78
C ALA A 123 -11.80 6.94 -0.32
N GLU A 124 -12.90 6.55 0.35
CA GLU A 124 -13.10 5.16 0.79
C GLU A 124 -13.27 4.21 -0.39
N ILE A 125 -14.06 4.58 -1.41
CA ILE A 125 -14.22 3.78 -2.63
C ILE A 125 -12.87 3.60 -3.34
N HIS A 126 -12.08 4.65 -3.47
CA HIS A 126 -10.75 4.57 -4.09
C HIS A 126 -9.80 3.66 -3.31
N GLU A 127 -9.80 3.77 -1.98
CA GLU A 127 -8.94 2.91 -1.13
C GLU A 127 -9.36 1.44 -1.26
N TYR A 128 -10.66 1.16 -1.24
CA TYR A 128 -11.22 -0.17 -1.45
C TYR A 128 -10.82 -0.76 -2.82
N ILE A 129 -10.99 0.01 -3.90
CA ILE A 129 -10.61 -0.42 -5.25
C ILE A 129 -9.11 -0.74 -5.31
N LEU A 130 -8.24 0.17 -4.83
CA LEU A 130 -6.80 -0.04 -4.86
C LEU A 130 -6.34 -1.26 -4.04
N LYS A 131 -7.09 -1.61 -3.00
CA LYS A 131 -6.79 -2.75 -2.14
C LYS A 131 -7.23 -4.09 -2.73
N ASN A 132 -8.39 -4.10 -3.42
CA ASN A 132 -9.06 -5.34 -3.80
C ASN A 132 -9.10 -5.61 -5.32
N TRP A 133 -8.57 -4.71 -6.15
CA TRP A 133 -8.64 -4.85 -7.61
C TRP A 133 -7.90 -6.07 -8.13
N ARG A 134 -6.79 -6.47 -7.50
CA ARG A 134 -5.99 -7.67 -7.79
C ARG A 134 -5.39 -8.27 -6.53
N LEU A 135 -4.93 -9.53 -6.61
CA LEU A 135 -4.22 -10.21 -5.52
C LEU A 135 -2.98 -9.43 -5.07
N VAL A 136 -2.21 -8.91 -6.01
CA VAL A 136 -1.03 -8.07 -5.73
C VAL A 136 -1.39 -6.60 -5.87
N LYS A 137 -1.04 -5.80 -4.85
CA LYS A 137 -1.24 -4.34 -4.89
C LYS A 137 -0.40 -3.70 -5.97
N ILE A 138 -1.04 -3.08 -6.95
CA ILE A 138 -0.40 -2.47 -8.12
C ILE A 138 0.06 -1.04 -7.85
N ALA A 139 -0.74 -0.25 -7.13
CA ALA A 139 -0.50 1.17 -6.91
C ALA A 139 -0.18 1.45 -5.44
N THR A 140 1.12 1.52 -5.10
CA THR A 140 1.61 1.77 -3.73
C THR A 140 2.01 3.22 -3.50
N THR A 141 2.57 3.91 -4.50
CA THR A 141 2.99 5.31 -4.40
C THR A 141 1.88 6.28 -4.81
N LYS A 142 2.01 7.55 -4.42
CA LYS A 142 1.06 8.62 -4.81
C LYS A 142 0.97 8.78 -6.34
N ALA A 143 2.09 8.70 -7.05
CA ALA A 143 2.14 8.77 -8.51
C ALA A 143 1.37 7.61 -9.13
N GLN A 144 1.61 6.37 -8.68
CA GLN A 144 0.93 5.17 -9.16
C GLN A 144 -0.58 5.20 -8.90
N ARG A 145 -1.02 5.65 -7.71
CA ARG A 145 -2.45 5.82 -7.39
C ARG A 145 -3.13 6.83 -8.32
N LYS A 146 -2.45 7.95 -8.62
CA LYS A 146 -2.95 8.96 -9.55
C LYS A 146 -3.07 8.41 -10.96
N LEU A 147 -2.07 7.66 -11.41
CA LEU A 147 -2.06 7.01 -12.72
C LEU A 147 -3.13 5.93 -12.82
N PHE A 148 -3.34 5.11 -11.79
CA PHE A 148 -4.33 4.04 -11.78
C PHE A 148 -5.73 4.53 -12.18
N PHE A 149 -6.19 5.65 -11.63
CA PHE A 149 -7.52 6.19 -11.92
C PHE A 149 -7.59 7.03 -13.21
N ASN A 150 -6.47 7.63 -13.63
CA ASN A 150 -6.49 8.60 -14.72
C ASN A 150 -5.87 8.10 -16.03
N LEU A 151 -5.00 7.08 -16.00
CA LEU A 151 -4.27 6.62 -17.19
C LEU A 151 -5.24 6.16 -18.28
N ARG A 152 -6.23 5.33 -17.93
CA ARG A 152 -7.20 4.79 -18.87
C ARG A 152 -8.06 5.86 -19.55
N SER A 153 -8.45 6.89 -18.82
CA SER A 153 -9.24 8.00 -19.38
C SER A 153 -8.43 8.94 -20.26
N LYS A 154 -7.13 9.00 -20.04
CA LYS A 154 -6.19 9.84 -20.82
C LYS A 154 -5.65 9.14 -22.05
N LYS A 155 -5.70 7.82 -22.09
CA LYS A 155 -5.26 7.01 -23.23
C LYS A 155 -6.29 7.11 -24.37
N LYS A 156 -5.83 7.45 -25.57
CA LYS A 156 -6.69 7.64 -26.75
C LYS A 156 -6.89 6.35 -27.55
N SER A 157 -5.89 5.46 -27.55
CA SER A 157 -5.91 4.19 -28.26
C SER A 157 -5.90 3.02 -27.30
N LEU A 158 -6.29 1.83 -27.77
CA LEU A 158 -6.18 0.58 -27.00
C LEU A 158 -4.77 -0.02 -27.07
N ASP A 159 -3.94 0.45 -28.00
CA ASP A 159 -2.57 -0.01 -28.20
C ASP A 159 -1.63 0.55 -27.11
N TRP A 160 -0.38 0.06 -27.08
CA TRP A 160 0.65 0.57 -26.17
C TRP A 160 0.87 2.07 -26.37
N LEU A 161 1.16 2.78 -25.29
CA LEU A 161 1.45 4.21 -25.34
C LEU A 161 2.71 4.48 -26.13
N THR A 162 2.63 5.44 -27.05
CA THR A 162 3.82 6.00 -27.67
C THR A 162 4.60 6.84 -26.67
N LYS A 163 5.90 7.06 -26.94
CA LYS A 163 6.74 7.87 -26.06
C LYS A 163 6.18 9.29 -25.87
N GLU A 164 5.66 9.88 -26.95
CA GLU A 164 5.07 11.22 -26.94
C GLU A 164 3.79 11.29 -26.10
N GLU A 165 2.94 10.26 -26.19
CA GLU A 165 1.73 10.17 -25.36
C GLU A 165 2.06 9.98 -23.88
N ALA A 166 3.08 9.16 -23.58
CA ALA A 166 3.54 8.96 -22.20
C ALA A 166 4.12 10.26 -21.60
N GLU A 167 4.89 11.03 -22.38
CA GLU A 167 5.40 12.34 -21.96
C GLU A 167 4.28 13.34 -21.71
N LYS A 168 3.27 13.36 -22.58
CA LYS A 168 2.10 14.23 -22.42
C LYS A 168 1.29 13.89 -21.16
N ILE A 169 1.02 12.60 -20.94
CA ILE A 169 0.31 12.13 -19.74
C ILE A 169 1.13 12.43 -18.48
N ALA A 170 2.44 12.23 -18.52
CA ALA A 170 3.35 12.53 -17.42
C ALA A 170 3.29 14.03 -17.04
N SER A 171 3.33 14.92 -18.04
CA SER A 171 3.19 16.36 -17.85
C SER A 171 1.82 16.74 -17.27
N ASP A 172 0.74 16.23 -17.86
CA ASP A 172 -0.65 16.51 -17.41
C ASP A 172 -0.90 16.09 -15.96
N LEU A 173 -0.32 14.96 -15.56
CA LEU A 173 -0.50 14.39 -14.24
C LEU A 173 0.62 14.76 -13.26
N ASN A 174 1.64 15.50 -13.70
CA ASN A 174 2.81 15.84 -12.90
C ASN A 174 3.43 14.61 -12.22
N VAL A 175 3.83 13.63 -13.05
CA VAL A 175 4.48 12.37 -12.67
C VAL A 175 5.64 12.08 -13.61
N GLU A 176 6.53 11.16 -13.26
CA GLU A 176 7.63 10.78 -14.14
C GLU A 176 7.15 9.91 -15.31
N VAL A 177 7.77 10.05 -16.49
CA VAL A 177 7.46 9.24 -17.69
C VAL A 177 7.68 7.75 -17.41
N LYS A 178 8.71 7.43 -16.62
CA LYS A 178 9.02 6.07 -16.18
C LYS A 178 7.85 5.44 -15.41
N ASP A 179 7.20 6.21 -14.53
CA ASP A 179 6.04 5.73 -13.76
C ASP A 179 4.85 5.45 -14.68
N VAL A 180 4.64 6.27 -15.72
CA VAL A 180 3.56 6.08 -16.71
C VAL A 180 3.73 4.77 -17.44
N LEU A 181 4.91 4.51 -18.03
CA LEU A 181 5.21 3.29 -18.78
C LEU A 181 5.16 2.04 -17.87
N HIS A 182 5.70 2.16 -16.66
CA HIS A 182 5.66 1.08 -15.67
C HIS A 182 4.23 0.75 -15.25
N MET A 183 3.39 1.78 -15.07
CA MET A 183 2.00 1.58 -14.69
C MET A 183 1.16 1.01 -15.84
N GLU A 184 1.43 1.41 -17.08
CA GLU A 184 0.81 0.82 -18.28
C GLU A 184 1.07 -0.70 -18.34
N ASN A 185 2.33 -1.11 -18.18
CA ASN A 185 2.71 -2.52 -18.21
C ASN A 185 1.97 -3.31 -17.09
N ARG A 186 1.89 -2.75 -15.88
CA ARG A 186 1.16 -3.38 -14.77
C ARG A 186 -0.34 -3.48 -14.98
N LEU A 187 -0.95 -2.51 -15.64
CA LEU A 187 -2.40 -2.52 -15.91
C LEU A 187 -2.78 -3.45 -17.05
N SER A 188 -1.88 -3.67 -18.02
CA SER A 188 -2.13 -4.55 -19.16
C SER A 188 -1.90 -6.03 -18.85
N SER A 189 -0.99 -6.38 -17.94
CA SER A 189 -0.74 -7.77 -17.55
C SER A 189 -1.86 -8.30 -16.65
N ASN A 190 -2.31 -9.53 -16.88
CA ASN A 190 -3.23 -10.24 -15.99
C ASN A 190 -2.45 -11.12 -15.03
N ASP A 191 -3.05 -11.40 -13.85
CA ASP A 191 -2.53 -12.39 -12.93
C ASP A 191 -2.63 -13.78 -13.58
N SER A 192 -1.51 -14.50 -13.66
CA SER A 192 -1.48 -15.86 -14.21
C SER A 192 -1.78 -16.86 -13.11
N SER A 193 -2.56 -17.91 -13.43
CA SER A 193 -2.77 -19.01 -12.50
C SER A 193 -1.52 -19.85 -12.42
N PHE A 194 -1.10 -20.22 -11.21
CA PHE A 194 0.08 -21.04 -10.96
C PHE A 194 -0.19 -22.54 -11.19
N ASP A 195 -1.42 -22.97 -10.89
CA ASP A 195 -1.82 -24.38 -10.96
C ASP A 195 -2.62 -24.73 -12.22
N SER A 196 -3.13 -23.73 -12.93
CA SER A 196 -3.88 -23.99 -14.16
C SER A 196 -2.94 -24.34 -15.32
N PRO A 197 -3.25 -25.39 -16.07
CA PRO A 197 -2.48 -25.72 -17.26
C PRO A 197 -2.60 -24.62 -18.30
N VAL A 198 -1.48 -24.23 -18.90
CA VAL A 198 -1.43 -23.24 -19.99
C VAL A 198 -1.60 -24.00 -21.31
N PRO A 199 -2.60 -23.69 -22.16
CA PRO A 199 -2.73 -24.32 -23.45
C PRO A 199 -1.53 -23.95 -24.34
N SER A 200 -0.62 -24.87 -24.55
CA SER A 200 0.39 -24.77 -25.60
C SER A 200 -0.17 -25.37 -26.87
N GLY A 201 -0.01 -24.68 -27.99
CA GLY A 201 -0.71 -24.94 -29.26
C GLY A 201 -0.38 -26.22 -30.03
N ASP A 202 0.42 -27.13 -29.50
CA ASP A 202 0.73 -28.44 -30.06
C ASP A 202 0.44 -29.56 -29.02
N ASP A 203 0.17 -30.76 -29.48
CA ASP A 203 -0.27 -31.98 -28.74
C ASP A 203 0.64 -32.44 -27.59
N ASP A 204 1.53 -31.61 -27.10
CA ASP A 204 2.42 -31.90 -25.98
C ASP A 204 1.77 -31.61 -24.62
N GLU A 205 2.11 -32.40 -23.64
CA GLU A 205 1.60 -32.40 -22.26
C GLU A 205 1.37 -30.99 -21.71
N ILE A 206 0.12 -30.70 -21.40
CA ILE A 206 -0.32 -29.44 -20.82
C ILE A 206 0.23 -29.33 -19.39
N MET A 207 1.42 -28.77 -19.23
CA MET A 207 2.04 -28.59 -17.91
C MET A 207 1.62 -27.28 -17.26
N SER A 208 1.32 -27.33 -15.96
CA SER A 208 1.09 -26.12 -15.19
C SER A 208 2.42 -25.44 -14.80
N PRO A 209 2.44 -24.11 -14.56
CA PRO A 209 3.63 -23.42 -14.09
C PRO A 209 4.27 -24.06 -12.85
N SER A 210 3.47 -24.63 -11.94
CA SER A 210 3.94 -25.33 -10.75
C SER A 210 4.81 -26.56 -11.05
N GLN A 211 4.66 -27.18 -12.21
CA GLN A 211 5.36 -28.41 -12.58
C GLN A 211 6.74 -28.17 -13.20
N TYR A 212 6.97 -27.01 -13.83
CA TYR A 212 8.27 -26.71 -14.46
C TYR A 212 9.12 -25.70 -13.68
N LEU A 213 8.63 -25.17 -12.56
CA LEU A 213 9.44 -24.31 -11.69
C LEU A 213 10.31 -25.17 -10.78
N GLU A 214 11.61 -25.09 -11.00
CA GLU A 214 12.61 -25.79 -10.18
C GLU A 214 12.85 -25.03 -8.85
N ASP A 215 12.90 -25.81 -7.76
CA ASP A 215 13.37 -25.29 -6.47
C ASP A 215 14.89 -25.49 -6.36
N LYS A 216 15.65 -24.43 -6.62
CA LYS A 216 17.12 -24.45 -6.56
C LYS A 216 17.70 -24.32 -5.16
N ARG A 217 16.88 -24.17 -4.10
CA ARG A 217 17.38 -23.97 -2.72
C ARG A 217 18.14 -25.17 -2.19
N TYR A 218 17.82 -26.38 -2.69
CA TYR A 218 18.43 -27.64 -2.28
C TYR A 218 19.27 -28.28 -3.39
N ASP A 219 19.66 -27.51 -4.39
CA ASP A 219 20.58 -27.96 -5.44
C ASP A 219 21.96 -28.20 -4.83
N PRO A 220 22.47 -29.42 -4.85
CA PRO A 220 23.75 -29.77 -4.23
C PRO A 220 24.92 -28.96 -4.79
N GLU A 221 24.89 -28.65 -6.10
CA GLU A 221 25.93 -27.86 -6.75
C GLU A 221 25.98 -26.43 -6.18
N ILE A 222 24.79 -25.77 -6.03
CA ILE A 222 24.70 -24.43 -5.48
C ILE A 222 25.11 -24.42 -4.00
N ILE A 223 24.70 -25.44 -3.22
CA ILE A 223 25.04 -25.53 -1.80
C ILE A 223 26.55 -25.71 -1.64
N VAL A 224 27.14 -26.67 -2.34
CA VAL A 224 28.58 -26.93 -2.24
C VAL A 224 29.39 -25.71 -2.73
N ALA A 225 28.99 -25.12 -3.85
CA ALA A 225 29.63 -23.88 -4.36
C ALA A 225 29.57 -22.73 -3.36
N SER A 226 28.42 -22.53 -2.71
CA SER A 226 28.27 -21.48 -1.69
C SER A 226 29.11 -21.78 -0.43
N GLU A 227 29.13 -23.02 0.04
CA GLU A 227 29.95 -23.44 1.19
C GLU A 227 31.46 -23.29 0.91
N GLN A 228 31.90 -23.70 -0.30
CA GLN A 228 33.29 -23.50 -0.71
C GLN A 228 33.66 -22.01 -0.79
N ALA A 229 32.81 -21.20 -1.43
CA ALA A 229 33.05 -19.76 -1.50
C ALA A 229 33.07 -19.09 -0.11
N GLU A 230 32.20 -19.51 0.80
CA GLU A 230 32.24 -19.03 2.19
C GLU A 230 33.54 -19.45 2.91
N GLN A 231 33.99 -20.67 2.71
CA GLN A 231 35.23 -21.17 3.31
C GLN A 231 36.46 -20.40 2.76
N GLU A 232 36.55 -20.25 1.44
CA GLU A 232 37.61 -19.49 0.78
C GLU A 232 37.65 -18.04 1.26
N ASN A 233 36.49 -17.36 1.26
CA ASN A 233 36.37 -15.99 1.76
C ASN A 233 36.79 -15.86 3.24
N LYS A 234 36.49 -16.86 4.07
CA LYS A 234 36.87 -16.89 5.47
C LYS A 234 38.38 -17.08 5.64
N GLU A 235 38.99 -17.96 4.85
CA GLU A 235 40.45 -18.17 4.86
C GLU A 235 41.18 -16.92 4.37
N GLU A 236 40.75 -16.30 3.30
CA GLU A 236 41.27 -15.04 2.79
C GLU A 236 41.16 -13.91 3.82
N LEU A 237 39.98 -13.76 4.45
CA LEU A 237 39.82 -12.78 5.52
C LEU A 237 40.77 -13.00 6.69
N LEU A 238 40.93 -14.25 7.11
CA LEU A 238 41.89 -14.62 8.16
C LEU A 238 43.35 -14.34 7.76
N ALA A 239 43.70 -14.57 6.50
CA ALA A 239 45.01 -14.25 5.95
C ALA A 239 45.21 -12.72 5.91
N ALA A 240 44.23 -11.98 5.43
CA ALA A 240 44.28 -10.52 5.41
C ALA A 240 44.39 -9.90 6.82
N LEU A 241 43.69 -10.43 7.82
CA LEU A 241 43.76 -10.02 9.21
C LEU A 241 45.17 -10.27 9.84
N LYS A 242 45.93 -11.24 9.36
CA LYS A 242 47.31 -11.50 9.80
C LYS A 242 48.29 -10.44 9.31
N THR A 243 47.99 -9.74 8.21
CA THR A 243 48.85 -8.67 7.66
C THR A 243 48.70 -7.35 8.40
N LEU A 244 47.66 -7.20 9.21
CA LEU A 244 47.41 -6.00 9.99
C LEU A 244 48.25 -5.97 11.28
N ASP A 245 48.61 -4.76 11.74
CA ASP A 245 49.22 -4.56 13.04
C ASP A 245 48.26 -4.95 14.18
N TYR A 246 48.81 -5.35 15.31
CA TYR A 246 48.05 -5.86 16.46
C TYR A 246 46.90 -4.96 16.86
N ARG A 247 47.13 -3.63 16.86
CA ARG A 247 46.15 -2.62 17.29
C ARG A 247 44.98 -2.52 16.31
N SER A 248 45.28 -2.48 15.02
CA SER A 248 44.23 -2.47 13.97
C SER A 248 43.39 -3.75 13.97
N LYS A 249 44.04 -4.89 14.15
CA LYS A 249 43.37 -6.19 14.24
C LYS A 249 42.47 -6.29 15.46
N ASP A 250 42.90 -5.83 16.63
CA ASP A 250 42.08 -5.87 17.85
C ASP A 250 40.87 -4.94 17.75
N ILE A 251 41.05 -3.74 17.21
CA ILE A 251 39.94 -2.81 16.97
C ILE A 251 38.87 -3.43 16.03
N LEU A 252 39.30 -4.04 14.91
CA LEU A 252 38.38 -4.67 13.98
C LEU A 252 37.70 -5.90 14.59
N ASN A 253 38.42 -6.73 15.33
CA ASN A 253 37.88 -7.90 16.00
C ASN A 253 36.75 -7.53 16.97
N ARG A 254 36.98 -6.55 17.85
CA ARG A 254 35.98 -6.12 18.85
C ARG A 254 34.81 -5.36 18.27
N ARG A 255 34.97 -4.70 17.13
CA ARG A 255 33.88 -3.95 16.50
C ARG A 255 33.01 -4.76 15.58
N TYR A 256 33.57 -5.75 14.89
CA TYR A 256 32.87 -6.49 13.82
C TYR A 256 32.77 -7.99 14.04
N LEU A 257 33.75 -8.60 14.69
CA LEU A 257 33.84 -10.06 14.80
C LEU A 257 33.47 -10.61 16.19
N SER A 258 33.40 -9.77 17.22
CA SER A 258 32.98 -10.16 18.57
C SER A 258 31.43 -10.12 18.69
N ASP A 259 30.89 -11.00 19.51
CA ASP A 259 29.45 -11.03 19.84
C ASP A 259 28.99 -9.73 20.51
N GLU A 260 29.80 -9.19 21.42
CA GLU A 260 29.61 -7.87 22.02
C GLU A 260 30.43 -6.82 21.26
N LYS A 261 29.75 -5.99 20.48
CA LYS A 261 30.38 -4.95 19.67
C LYS A 261 30.80 -3.74 20.53
N ALA A 262 32.09 -3.49 20.67
CA ALA A 262 32.59 -2.31 21.35
C ALA A 262 32.28 -1.02 20.57
N THR A 263 31.98 0.07 21.31
CA THR A 263 31.81 1.40 20.69
C THR A 263 33.15 2.08 20.43
N LEU A 264 33.16 3.14 19.60
CA LEU A 264 34.35 3.92 19.37
C LEU A 264 34.88 4.60 20.66
N HIS A 265 33.95 4.95 21.56
CA HIS A 265 34.29 5.59 22.83
C HIS A 265 34.93 4.59 23.79
N ASP A 266 34.40 3.37 23.92
CA ASP A 266 34.97 2.33 24.79
C ASP A 266 36.44 2.01 24.41
N LEU A 267 36.68 1.88 23.08
CA LEU A 267 38.02 1.64 22.57
C LEU A 267 38.92 2.86 22.71
N ALA A 268 38.38 4.06 22.60
CA ALA A 268 39.12 5.30 22.78
C ALA A 268 39.62 5.44 24.23
N ASP A 269 38.79 5.13 25.22
CA ASP A 269 39.12 5.16 26.64
C ASP A 269 40.17 4.10 26.98
N GLU A 270 40.04 2.88 26.45
CA GLU A 270 41.00 1.78 26.68
C GLU A 270 42.36 2.09 26.09
N TYR A 271 42.41 2.56 24.85
CA TYR A 271 43.67 2.90 24.16
C TYR A 271 44.22 4.28 24.48
N LYS A 272 43.51 5.06 25.32
CA LYS A 272 43.85 6.44 25.71
C LYS A 272 44.11 7.38 24.53
N VAL A 273 43.21 7.31 23.53
CA VAL A 273 43.26 8.13 22.32
C VAL A 273 41.86 8.71 22.05
N SER A 274 41.76 9.67 21.14
CA SER A 274 40.43 10.19 20.75
C SER A 274 39.63 9.17 19.94
N ALA A 275 38.30 9.21 20.05
CA ALA A 275 37.42 8.37 19.26
C ALA A 275 37.62 8.55 17.74
N GLU A 276 37.95 9.77 17.30
CA GLU A 276 38.29 10.06 15.90
C GLU A 276 39.60 9.35 15.49
N ARG A 277 40.57 9.20 16.39
CA ARG A 277 41.79 8.43 16.10
C ARG A 277 41.49 6.94 15.91
N ILE A 278 40.60 6.36 16.72
CA ILE A 278 40.13 4.97 16.54
C ILE A 278 39.47 4.83 15.17
N ARG A 279 38.61 5.78 14.79
CA ARG A 279 37.92 5.79 13.46
C ARG A 279 38.91 5.87 12.29
N GLN A 280 39.99 6.66 12.44
CA GLN A 280 41.03 6.72 11.42
C GLN A 280 41.78 5.39 11.27
N ILE A 281 42.13 4.74 12.40
CA ILE A 281 42.78 3.43 12.39
C ILE A 281 41.86 2.38 11.75
N GLU A 282 40.61 2.35 12.15
CA GLU A 282 39.58 1.48 11.58
C GLU A 282 39.48 1.64 10.06
N ASN A 283 39.30 2.88 9.57
CA ASN A 283 39.21 3.15 8.13
C ASN A 283 40.47 2.78 7.35
N SER A 284 41.64 2.99 7.95
CA SER A 284 42.91 2.59 7.35
C SER A 284 43.06 1.07 7.28
N ALA A 285 42.63 0.36 8.33
CA ALA A 285 42.64 -1.09 8.39
C ALA A 285 41.67 -1.69 7.38
N LEU A 286 40.43 -1.16 7.28
CA LEU A 286 39.46 -1.60 6.28
C LEU A 286 39.93 -1.38 4.83
N LYS A 287 40.61 -0.26 4.56
CA LYS A 287 41.23 0.00 3.25
C LYS A 287 42.29 -1.03 2.90
N LYS A 288 43.17 -1.37 3.87
CA LYS A 288 44.21 -2.39 3.68
C LYS A 288 43.60 -3.78 3.44
N LEU A 289 42.54 -4.17 4.20
CA LEU A 289 41.84 -5.42 4.00
C LEU A 289 41.19 -5.47 2.59
N LYS A 290 40.51 -4.38 2.18
CA LYS A 290 39.90 -4.32 0.87
C LYS A 290 40.93 -4.42 -0.26
N ALA A 291 42.06 -3.78 -0.14
CA ALA A 291 43.14 -3.87 -1.14
C ALA A 291 43.66 -5.31 -1.25
N PHE A 292 43.88 -5.98 -0.11
CA PHE A 292 44.33 -7.37 -0.09
C PHE A 292 43.35 -8.32 -0.73
N MET A 293 42.01 -8.18 -0.43
CA MET A 293 40.98 -9.05 -0.99
C MET A 293 40.71 -8.80 -2.49
N VAL A 294 40.97 -7.59 -3.00
CA VAL A 294 40.80 -7.29 -4.46
C VAL A 294 42.00 -7.85 -5.26
N ASP A 295 43.18 -7.96 -4.69
CA ASP A 295 44.36 -8.53 -5.36
C ASP A 295 44.24 -10.08 -5.51
N PHE A 296 43.29 -10.73 -4.81
CA PHE A 296 43.04 -12.18 -4.86
C PHE A 296 41.75 -12.56 -5.62
N ALA A 297 40.88 -11.59 -6.01
CA ALA A 297 39.69 -11.80 -6.79
C ALA A 297 39.96 -11.62 -8.29
#